data_8954be8ff037b4d77b9e1c2b2d828d4b
#
_entry.id   8954be8ff037b4d77b9e1c2b2d828d4b
#
_cell.length_a   1.000
_cell.length_b   1.000
_cell.length_c   1.000
_cell.angle_alpha   90.00
_cell.angle_beta   90.00
_cell.angle_gamma   90.00
#
_symmetry.space_group_name_H-M   'P 1'
#
loop_
_entity.id
_entity.type
_entity.pdbx_description
1 polymer ?
#
loop_
_entity_poly.entity_id
_entity_poly.type
_entity_poly.pdbx_seq_one_letter_code
_entity_poly.pdbx_strand_id
1 'polypeptide(L)'
;MLRTLVAALLIATAPAEAEDRNPLIDYAGFQQLTRDVSAYRQGRLLSWNEFEKAGRQPRTLILDARSADAFAAGHIKGAVNLPFTDFTAASLARAIGDKDRPILIYCNNNFSNNKAPVETKAIRLALNIQTFINLVGYGYANVRELNEVVDFNDPKIGWVTTPVAT
;
A
#
# COMPACT_ATOMS: atom_id res chain seq x y z
N MET A 1 37.77 62.26 7.42
CA MET A 1 36.45 61.99 6.81
C MET A 1 36.29 60.50 6.79
N LEU A 2 35.51 59.94 7.74
CA LEU A 2 35.29 58.52 7.89
C LEU A 2 33.96 58.20 7.21
N ARG A 3 33.96 57.40 6.13
CA ARG A 3 32.74 56.96 5.42
C ARG A 3 32.27 55.63 6.03
N THR A 4 31.16 55.68 6.75
CA THR A 4 30.47 54.51 7.30
C THR A 4 29.71 53.82 6.19
N LEU A 5 30.11 52.61 5.81
CA LEU A 5 29.34 51.71 4.92
C LEU A 5 28.24 51.03 5.74
N VAL A 6 26.99 51.36 5.46
CA VAL A 6 25.84 50.64 5.98
C VAL A 6 25.57 49.48 5.02
N ALA A 7 25.85 48.25 5.46
CA ALA A 7 25.49 47.07 4.75
C ALA A 7 24.00 46.78 4.98
N ALA A 8 23.18 46.86 3.92
CA ALA A 8 21.78 46.47 3.98
C ALA A 8 21.67 44.92 3.93
N LEU A 9 21.20 44.33 5.02
CA LEU A 9 20.90 42.92 5.12
C LEU A 9 19.58 42.62 4.37
N LEU A 10 19.67 42.07 3.16
CA LEU A 10 18.51 41.58 2.44
C LEU A 10 18.03 40.27 3.11
N ILE A 11 16.97 40.35 3.89
CA ILE A 11 16.25 39.17 4.39
C ILE A 11 15.45 38.65 3.21
N ALA A 12 15.91 37.56 2.58
CA ALA A 12 15.13 36.80 1.61
C ALA A 12 14.00 36.11 2.40
N THR A 13 12.78 36.66 2.29
CA THR A 13 11.57 35.94 2.72
C THR A 13 11.38 34.74 1.80
N ALA A 14 11.53 33.52 2.33
CA ALA A 14 11.11 32.33 1.62
C ALA A 14 9.63 32.49 1.23
N PRO A 15 9.22 32.07 0.01
CA PRO A 15 7.82 32.10 -0.34
C PRO A 15 7.06 31.26 0.68
N ALA A 16 6.04 31.84 1.29
CA ALA A 16 5.07 31.10 2.09
C ALA A 16 4.52 29.99 1.19
N GLU A 17 4.70 28.73 1.60
CA GLU A 17 4.04 27.60 0.94
C GLU A 17 2.57 27.94 0.88
N ALA A 18 1.97 27.85 -0.32
CA ALA A 18 0.55 28.11 -0.50
C ALA A 18 -0.20 27.12 0.40
N GLU A 19 -0.89 27.62 1.43
CA GLU A 19 -1.74 26.82 2.29
C GLU A 19 -2.69 26.01 1.40
N ASP A 20 -2.68 24.68 1.56
CA ASP A 20 -3.59 23.78 0.86
C ASP A 20 -5.01 24.23 1.20
N ARG A 21 -5.76 24.69 0.20
CA ARG A 21 -7.06 25.36 0.43
C ARG A 21 -8.14 24.41 0.94
N ASN A 22 -7.91 23.08 0.87
CA ASN A 22 -8.83 22.09 1.40
C ASN A 22 -8.26 21.49 2.69
N PRO A 23 -8.82 21.82 3.88
CA PRO A 23 -8.30 21.33 5.16
C PRO A 23 -8.49 19.83 5.37
N LEU A 24 -9.16 19.13 4.46
CA LEU A 24 -9.37 17.68 4.48
C LEU A 24 -8.40 16.92 3.55
N ILE A 25 -7.47 17.63 2.89
CA ILE A 25 -6.49 17.04 1.97
C ILE A 25 -5.10 17.54 2.34
N ASP A 26 -4.25 16.65 2.86
CA ASP A 26 -2.89 16.98 3.33
C ASP A 26 -1.82 16.29 2.46
N TYR A 27 -1.41 16.96 1.39
CA TYR A 27 -0.33 16.49 0.52
C TYR A 27 1.03 16.45 1.23
N ALA A 28 1.32 17.43 2.07
CA ALA A 28 2.59 17.52 2.79
C ALA A 28 2.71 16.38 3.80
N GLY A 29 1.65 16.12 4.57
CA GLY A 29 1.57 15.00 5.49
C GLY A 29 1.67 13.65 4.78
N PHE A 30 1.03 13.49 3.63
CA PHE A 30 1.15 12.25 2.83
C PHE A 30 2.58 12.04 2.32
N GLN A 31 3.25 13.10 1.85
CA GLN A 31 4.65 13.01 1.44
C GLN A 31 5.58 12.63 2.61
N GLN A 32 5.33 13.18 3.80
CA GLN A 32 6.09 12.80 5.00
C GLN A 32 5.84 11.32 5.36
N LEU A 33 4.59 10.90 5.43
CA LEU A 33 4.22 9.50 5.67
C LEU A 33 4.91 8.55 4.67
N THR A 34 4.94 8.91 3.39
CA THR A 34 5.61 8.13 2.34
C THR A 34 7.11 7.97 2.61
N ARG A 35 7.79 9.02 3.05
CA ARG A 35 9.23 8.97 3.42
C ARG A 35 9.45 8.04 4.62
N ASP A 36 8.66 8.19 5.67
CA ASP A 36 8.79 7.41 6.91
C ASP A 36 8.54 5.92 6.66
N VAL A 37 7.53 5.61 5.86
CA VAL A 37 7.14 4.24 5.51
C VAL A 37 8.16 3.57 4.60
N SER A 38 8.89 4.31 3.77
CA SER A 38 9.85 3.76 2.82
C SER A 38 10.96 2.93 3.50
N ALA A 39 11.56 3.46 4.56
CA ALA A 39 12.56 2.74 5.34
C ALA A 39 11.96 1.56 6.10
N TYR A 40 10.79 1.75 6.69
CA TYR A 40 10.06 0.74 7.44
C TYR A 40 9.70 -0.48 6.59
N ARG A 41 9.31 -0.26 5.33
CA ARG A 41 8.91 -1.28 4.38
C ARG A 41 10.05 -2.26 4.04
N GLN A 42 11.31 -1.79 4.00
CA GLN A 42 12.45 -2.63 3.54
C GLN A 42 12.61 -3.94 4.31
N GLY A 43 12.34 -3.95 5.61
CA GLY A 43 12.38 -5.15 6.44
C GLY A 43 11.09 -6.01 6.40
N ARG A 44 10.17 -5.70 5.48
CA ARG A 44 8.83 -6.31 5.43
C ARG A 44 8.46 -6.90 4.07
N LEU A 45 9.46 -7.07 3.23
CA LEU A 45 9.35 -7.70 1.92
C LEU A 45 9.54 -9.21 2.07
N LEU A 46 8.65 -9.98 1.48
CA LEU A 46 8.65 -11.44 1.58
C LEU A 46 8.83 -12.07 0.20
N SER A 47 9.66 -13.12 0.13
CA SER A 47 9.61 -14.09 -0.96
C SER A 47 8.25 -14.82 -0.97
N TRP A 48 7.93 -15.52 -2.06
CA TRP A 48 6.71 -16.32 -2.12
C TRP A 48 6.66 -17.37 -1.00
N ASN A 49 7.76 -18.08 -0.76
CA ASN A 49 7.82 -19.11 0.28
C ASN A 49 7.56 -18.53 1.68
N GLU A 50 8.11 -17.35 1.98
CA GLU A 50 7.88 -16.67 3.25
C GLU A 50 6.44 -16.16 3.36
N PHE A 51 5.90 -15.62 2.26
CA PHE A 51 4.52 -15.14 2.18
C PHE A 51 3.52 -16.28 2.43
N GLU A 52 3.71 -17.41 1.74
CA GLU A 52 2.87 -18.60 1.90
C GLU A 52 2.95 -19.15 3.34
N LYS A 53 4.17 -19.27 3.88
CA LYS A 53 4.39 -19.73 5.26
C LYS A 53 3.72 -18.79 6.28
N ALA A 54 3.85 -17.48 6.08
CA ALA A 54 3.20 -16.49 6.94
C ALA A 54 1.68 -16.51 6.80
N GLY A 55 1.15 -16.70 5.59
CA GLY A 55 -0.29 -16.79 5.33
C GLY A 55 -0.99 -17.98 5.99
N ARG A 56 -0.23 -19.05 6.28
CA ARG A 56 -0.74 -20.23 7.00
C ARG A 56 -0.78 -20.04 8.52
N GLN A 57 -0.21 -18.95 9.05
CA GLN A 57 -0.20 -18.74 10.50
C GLN A 57 -1.58 -18.30 11.00
N PRO A 58 -1.99 -18.74 12.18
CA PRO A 58 -3.22 -18.26 12.82
C PRO A 58 -3.23 -16.73 12.91
N ARG A 59 -4.40 -16.12 12.77
CA ARG A 59 -4.61 -14.67 12.79
C ARG A 59 -4.06 -13.89 11.57
N THR A 60 -3.18 -14.47 10.73
CA THR A 60 -2.70 -13.76 9.55
C THR A 60 -3.81 -13.53 8.55
N LEU A 61 -3.94 -12.31 8.06
CA LEU A 61 -4.84 -11.91 6.99
C LEU A 61 -4.05 -11.71 5.71
N ILE A 62 -4.46 -12.35 4.63
CA ILE A 62 -4.03 -11.98 3.28
C ILE A 62 -5.07 -10.99 2.75
N LEU A 63 -4.65 -9.74 2.51
CA LEU A 63 -5.52 -8.67 2.05
C LEU A 63 -5.28 -8.40 0.56
N ASP A 64 -6.34 -8.53 -0.22
CA ASP A 64 -6.37 -8.15 -1.63
C ASP A 64 -7.11 -6.82 -1.78
N ALA A 65 -6.37 -5.76 -2.13
CA ALA A 65 -6.90 -4.41 -2.28
C ALA A 65 -7.34 -4.08 -3.72
N ARG A 66 -7.36 -5.07 -4.62
CA ARG A 66 -7.90 -4.90 -5.99
C ARG A 66 -9.43 -4.73 -5.96
N SER A 67 -10.01 -4.36 -7.09
CA SER A 67 -11.48 -4.29 -7.21
C SER A 67 -12.15 -5.63 -6.90
N ALA A 68 -13.40 -5.59 -6.48
CA ALA A 68 -14.20 -6.79 -6.21
C ALA A 68 -14.29 -7.71 -7.44
N ASP A 69 -14.43 -7.14 -8.63
CA ASP A 69 -14.49 -7.90 -9.89
C ASP A 69 -13.16 -8.62 -10.17
N ALA A 70 -12.03 -7.94 -9.99
CA ALA A 70 -10.72 -8.55 -10.17
C ALA A 70 -10.47 -9.67 -9.14
N PHE A 71 -10.90 -9.49 -7.91
CA PHE A 71 -10.85 -10.51 -6.87
C PHE A 71 -11.73 -11.73 -7.22
N ALA A 72 -12.97 -11.51 -7.62
CA ALA A 72 -13.90 -12.59 -8.00
C ALA A 72 -13.36 -13.39 -9.18
N ALA A 73 -12.78 -12.71 -10.18
CA ALA A 73 -12.18 -13.35 -11.35
C ALA A 73 -10.91 -14.16 -11.02
N GLY A 74 -10.25 -13.89 -9.88
CA GLY A 74 -9.16 -14.72 -9.38
C GLY A 74 -8.31 -14.04 -8.32
N HIS A 75 -7.93 -14.83 -7.30
CA HIS A 75 -7.16 -14.37 -6.15
C HIS A 75 -6.38 -15.52 -5.48
N ILE A 76 -5.42 -15.18 -4.62
CA ILE A 76 -4.72 -16.17 -3.79
C ILE A 76 -5.71 -16.76 -2.77
N LYS A 77 -5.76 -18.09 -2.69
CA LYS A 77 -6.66 -18.81 -1.77
C LYS A 77 -6.52 -18.30 -0.32
N GLY A 78 -7.66 -18.00 0.29
CA GLY A 78 -7.73 -17.49 1.66
C GLY A 78 -7.56 -15.97 1.78
N ALA A 79 -7.35 -15.25 0.68
CA ALA A 79 -7.36 -13.81 0.70
C ALA A 79 -8.76 -13.25 0.97
N VAL A 80 -8.81 -12.12 1.65
CA VAL A 80 -10.01 -11.31 1.90
C VAL A 80 -9.91 -10.06 1.04
N ASN A 81 -10.99 -9.72 0.35
CA ASN A 81 -11.04 -8.51 -0.48
C ASN A 81 -11.55 -7.30 0.32
N LEU A 82 -10.82 -6.24 0.24
CA LEU A 82 -11.28 -4.88 0.55
C LEU A 82 -10.66 -3.94 -0.49
N PRO A 83 -11.42 -3.46 -1.48
CA PRO A 83 -10.89 -2.57 -2.49
C PRO A 83 -10.23 -1.34 -1.88
N PHE A 84 -9.09 -0.91 -2.44
CA PHE A 84 -8.36 0.25 -1.93
C PHE A 84 -9.23 1.52 -1.86
N THR A 85 -10.14 1.69 -2.80
CA THR A 85 -11.09 2.82 -2.83
C THR A 85 -12.05 2.85 -1.65
N ASP A 86 -12.20 1.72 -0.96
CA ASP A 86 -13.13 1.57 0.16
C ASP A 86 -12.43 1.69 1.52
N PHE A 87 -11.13 2.03 1.54
CA PHE A 87 -10.37 2.19 2.77
C PHE A 87 -10.88 3.38 3.59
N THR A 88 -11.43 3.07 4.73
CA THR A 88 -11.78 3.99 5.81
C THR A 88 -11.38 3.34 7.15
N ALA A 89 -11.30 4.12 8.21
CA ALA A 89 -11.03 3.55 9.54
C ALA A 89 -12.05 2.45 9.90
N ALA A 90 -13.33 2.65 9.55
CA ALA A 90 -14.40 1.70 9.85
C ALA A 90 -14.34 0.44 8.98
N SER A 91 -14.10 0.55 7.67
CA SER A 91 -14.01 -0.62 6.79
C SER A 91 -12.79 -1.48 7.08
N LEU A 92 -11.64 -0.84 7.36
CA LEU A 92 -10.42 -1.52 7.77
C LEU A 92 -10.61 -2.24 9.11
N ALA A 93 -11.26 -1.61 10.10
CA ALA A 93 -11.55 -2.24 11.38
C ALA A 93 -12.45 -3.48 11.23
N ARG A 94 -13.43 -3.43 10.32
CA ARG A 94 -14.29 -4.60 10.03
C ARG A 94 -13.55 -5.74 9.33
N ALA A 95 -12.71 -5.42 8.35
CA ALA A 95 -12.02 -6.42 7.55
C ALA A 95 -10.81 -7.03 8.27
N ILE A 96 -10.06 -6.21 9.00
CA ILE A 96 -8.80 -6.59 9.63
C ILE A 96 -8.98 -6.93 11.11
N GLY A 97 -9.76 -6.13 11.83
CA GLY A 97 -9.88 -6.21 13.29
C GLY A 97 -8.74 -5.48 14.00
N ASP A 98 -7.99 -6.20 14.82
CA ASP A 98 -6.94 -5.63 15.69
C ASP A 98 -5.81 -4.97 14.88
N LYS A 99 -5.28 -3.86 15.41
CA LYS A 99 -4.20 -3.09 14.78
C LYS A 99 -2.87 -3.86 14.71
N ASP A 100 -2.65 -4.82 15.57
CA ASP A 100 -1.46 -5.68 15.62
C ASP A 100 -1.58 -6.94 14.77
N ARG A 101 -2.75 -7.18 14.14
CA ARG A 101 -2.96 -8.36 13.29
C ARG A 101 -1.93 -8.42 12.17
N PRO A 102 -1.27 -9.58 11.94
CA PRO A 102 -0.39 -9.75 10.79
C PRO A 102 -1.19 -9.65 9.48
N ILE A 103 -0.75 -8.77 8.58
CA ILE A 103 -1.37 -8.52 7.27
C ILE A 103 -0.35 -8.80 6.19
N LEU A 104 -0.73 -9.57 5.20
CA LEU A 104 0.03 -9.81 3.97
C LEU A 104 -0.69 -9.14 2.81
N ILE A 105 0.03 -8.41 1.97
CA ILE A 105 -0.54 -7.77 0.79
C ILE A 105 0.15 -8.23 -0.49
N TYR A 106 -0.62 -8.24 -1.57
CA TYR A 106 -0.16 -8.45 -2.94
C TYR A 106 -1.02 -7.64 -3.92
N CYS A 107 -0.55 -7.47 -5.15
CA CYS A 107 -1.32 -6.78 -6.18
C CYS A 107 -1.08 -7.35 -7.58
N ASN A 108 -1.65 -6.71 -8.61
CA ASN A 108 -1.46 -7.07 -10.02
C ASN A 108 0.01 -7.26 -10.40
N ASN A 109 0.90 -6.37 -9.94
CA ASN A 109 2.31 -6.35 -10.31
C ASN A 109 3.13 -7.50 -9.69
N ASN A 110 2.50 -8.32 -8.84
CA ASN A 110 3.12 -9.56 -8.35
C ASN A 110 2.94 -10.75 -9.29
N PHE A 111 2.29 -10.56 -10.46
CA PHE A 111 2.03 -11.65 -11.39
C PHE A 111 2.65 -11.40 -12.77
N SER A 112 3.37 -12.39 -13.30
CA SER A 112 3.99 -12.34 -14.63
C SER A 112 2.98 -12.46 -15.78
N ASN A 113 1.76 -12.88 -15.48
CA ASN A 113 0.72 -13.20 -16.48
C ASN A 113 0.25 -11.99 -17.28
N ASN A 114 0.29 -10.79 -16.72
CA ASN A 114 -0.07 -9.50 -17.35
C ASN A 114 -1.35 -9.57 -18.22
N LYS A 115 -2.38 -10.18 -17.69
CA LYS A 115 -3.72 -10.31 -18.30
C LYS A 115 -4.78 -10.29 -17.20
N ALA A 116 -6.05 -10.11 -17.57
CA ALA A 116 -7.13 -10.20 -16.60
C ALA A 116 -7.04 -11.49 -15.75
N PRO A 117 -7.25 -11.39 -14.43
CA PRO A 117 -7.58 -10.22 -13.62
C PRO A 117 -6.35 -9.49 -13.02
N VAL A 118 -5.14 -9.73 -13.49
CA VAL A 118 -3.87 -9.20 -12.94
C VAL A 118 -3.08 -8.39 -13.97
N GLU A 119 -3.75 -7.59 -14.78
CA GLU A 119 -3.08 -6.66 -15.69
C GLU A 119 -2.13 -5.74 -14.95
N THR A 120 -0.87 -5.71 -15.41
CA THR A 120 0.20 -4.97 -14.76
C THR A 120 -0.07 -3.46 -14.78
N LYS A 121 0.05 -2.82 -13.66
CA LYS A 121 -0.04 -1.36 -13.52
C LYS A 121 1.33 -0.72 -13.71
N ALA A 122 1.34 0.57 -14.04
CA ALA A 122 2.59 1.33 -14.08
C ALA A 122 3.38 1.13 -12.76
N ILE A 123 4.69 0.85 -12.88
CA ILE A 123 5.53 0.42 -11.75
C ILE A 123 5.42 1.38 -10.56
N ARG A 124 5.46 2.70 -10.82
CA ARG A 124 5.36 3.73 -9.77
C ARG A 124 3.97 3.88 -9.17
N LEU A 125 2.97 3.24 -9.75
CA LEU A 125 1.56 3.28 -9.34
C LEU A 125 1.05 1.88 -8.95
N ALA A 126 1.96 0.94 -8.71
CA ALA A 126 1.60 -0.39 -8.24
C ALA A 126 0.78 -0.30 -6.96
N LEU A 127 -0.33 -1.03 -6.92
CA LEU A 127 -1.32 -0.91 -5.84
C LEU A 127 -0.73 -1.23 -4.46
N ASN A 128 0.27 -2.11 -4.39
CA ASN A 128 0.99 -2.40 -3.14
C ASN A 128 1.57 -1.15 -2.48
N ILE A 129 2.09 -0.20 -3.28
CA ILE A 129 2.67 1.05 -2.74
C ILE A 129 1.63 1.79 -1.92
N GLN A 130 0.48 2.06 -2.53
CA GLN A 130 -0.60 2.82 -1.91
C GLN A 130 -1.20 2.04 -0.73
N THR A 131 -1.42 0.73 -0.91
CA THR A 131 -1.98 -0.14 0.12
C THR A 131 -1.09 -0.17 1.36
N PHE A 132 0.22 -0.36 1.20
CA PHE A 132 1.17 -0.40 2.32
C PHE A 132 1.19 0.92 3.09
N ILE A 133 1.35 2.05 2.38
CA ILE A 133 1.41 3.39 2.98
C ILE A 133 0.11 3.68 3.75
N ASN A 134 -1.04 3.40 3.15
CA ASN A 134 -2.32 3.67 3.78
C ASN A 134 -2.58 2.78 5.00
N LEU A 135 -2.28 1.49 4.93
CA LEU A 135 -2.42 0.60 6.10
C LEU A 135 -1.61 1.13 7.28
N VAL A 136 -0.34 1.51 7.06
CA VAL A 136 0.51 2.10 8.11
C VAL A 136 -0.08 3.44 8.58
N GLY A 137 -0.53 4.29 7.68
CA GLY A 137 -1.17 5.57 7.99
C GLY A 137 -2.44 5.42 8.84
N TYR A 138 -3.21 4.36 8.62
CA TYR A 138 -4.35 3.99 9.47
C TYR A 138 -3.97 3.25 10.75
N GLY A 139 -2.67 3.06 11.03
CA GLY A 139 -2.15 2.44 12.25
C GLY A 139 -2.04 0.91 12.21
N TYR A 140 -2.15 0.26 11.04
CA TYR A 140 -1.91 -1.16 10.86
C TYR A 140 -0.44 -1.40 10.51
N ALA A 141 0.43 -1.37 11.52
CA ALA A 141 1.87 -1.45 11.31
C ALA A 141 2.39 -2.87 11.01
N ASN A 142 1.65 -3.94 11.35
CA ASN A 142 2.10 -5.31 11.11
C ASN A 142 1.77 -5.80 9.69
N VAL A 143 2.02 -4.96 8.69
CA VAL A 143 1.86 -5.27 7.27
C VAL A 143 3.17 -5.73 6.64
N ARG A 144 3.11 -6.75 5.80
CA ARG A 144 4.22 -7.27 4.98
C ARG A 144 3.73 -7.45 3.55
N GLU A 145 4.65 -7.40 2.60
CA GLU A 145 4.35 -7.35 1.18
C GLU A 145 5.05 -8.48 0.42
N LEU A 146 4.34 -9.13 -0.50
CA LEU A 146 4.94 -10.02 -1.47
C LEU A 146 5.87 -9.21 -2.39
N ASN A 147 7.16 -9.57 -2.42
CA ASN A 147 8.19 -8.90 -3.22
C ASN A 147 8.60 -9.66 -4.49
N GLU A 148 8.00 -10.81 -4.74
CA GLU A 148 8.28 -11.61 -5.93
C GLU A 148 7.21 -11.44 -7.01
N VAL A 149 7.61 -11.72 -8.24
CA VAL A 149 6.71 -11.87 -9.39
C VAL A 149 6.53 -13.36 -9.64
N VAL A 150 5.28 -13.83 -9.55
CA VAL A 150 4.92 -15.24 -9.65
C VAL A 150 3.96 -15.48 -10.82
N ASP A 151 3.81 -16.73 -11.27
CA ASP A 151 2.80 -17.11 -12.26
C ASP A 151 1.58 -17.69 -11.54
N PHE A 152 0.40 -17.09 -11.68
CA PHE A 152 -0.82 -17.62 -11.02
C PHE A 152 -1.24 -18.99 -11.56
N ASN A 153 -0.73 -19.44 -12.72
CA ASN A 153 -0.96 -20.79 -13.22
C ASN A 153 -0.08 -21.83 -12.51
N ASP A 154 0.97 -21.41 -11.77
CA ASP A 154 1.74 -22.33 -10.94
C ASP A 154 0.85 -22.86 -9.80
N PRO A 155 0.61 -24.17 -9.69
CA PRO A 155 -0.22 -24.76 -8.63
C PRO A 155 0.19 -24.37 -7.21
N LYS A 156 1.48 -24.03 -7.01
CA LYS A 156 2.00 -23.56 -5.69
C LYS A 156 1.36 -22.27 -5.22
N ILE A 157 0.89 -21.43 -6.14
CA ILE A 157 0.29 -20.13 -5.82
C ILE A 157 -1.10 -20.29 -5.21
N GLY A 158 -1.76 -21.41 -5.46
CA GLY A 158 -3.09 -21.66 -4.90
C GLY A 158 -4.13 -20.64 -5.40
N TRP A 159 -4.06 -20.30 -6.69
CA TRP A 159 -4.99 -19.37 -7.30
C TRP A 159 -6.41 -19.96 -7.39
N VAL A 160 -7.39 -19.19 -6.98
CA VAL A 160 -8.80 -19.60 -6.98
C VAL A 160 -9.67 -18.48 -7.56
N THR A 161 -10.85 -18.86 -8.05
CA THR A 161 -11.90 -17.93 -8.48
C THR A 161 -13.08 -18.00 -7.52
N THR A 162 -13.78 -16.89 -7.31
CA THR A 162 -15.07 -16.91 -6.61
C THR A 162 -16.17 -16.94 -7.64
N PRO A 163 -17.07 -17.96 -7.65
CA PRO A 163 -18.23 -17.94 -8.54
C PRO A 163 -19.04 -16.67 -8.30
N VAL A 164 -19.33 -15.93 -9.38
CA VAL A 164 -20.30 -14.84 -9.30
C VAL A 164 -21.65 -15.48 -9.08
N ALA A 165 -22.33 -15.15 -7.98
CA ALA A 165 -23.70 -15.57 -7.76
C ALA A 165 -24.55 -14.94 -8.88
N THR A 166 -25.10 -15.78 -9.76
CA THR A 166 -26.03 -15.41 -10.84
C THR A 166 -27.42 -15.17 -10.26
#